data_711e4c050b41ca468df404a4b8c9f882
#
_entry.id   711e4c050b41ca468df404a4b8c9f882
#
_cell.length_a   1.000
_cell.length_b   1.000
_cell.length_c   1.000
_cell.angle_alpha   90.00
_cell.angle_beta   90.00
_cell.angle_gamma   90.00
#
_symmetry.space_group_name_H-M   'P 1'
#
loop_
_entity.id
_entity.type
_entity.pdbx_description
1 polymer ?
#
loop_
_entity_poly.entity_id
_entity_poly.type
_entity_poly.pdbx_seq_one_letter_code
_entity_poly.pdbx_strand_id
1 'polypeptide(L)'
;MSTPNVPVSQTLDNLLMAYQGENNASIKYTGFALKAEVDGFLRMASLFRAVARGEQVHAAHHARIIAKLGGTPHAAIHPCEIKSTRENLESVKAGEEYVSQVMYPKFIKEAEASGHKDAVHTFTLALKAETVHAQLYGEALANLEAQRVQTTFYVCLHCGEVTDNPADTEHCPICGAPKEKFDAVR
;
A
#
# COMPACT_ATOMS: atom_id res chain seq x y z
N MET A 1 -18.52 30.57 6.19
CA MET A 1 -18.09 30.03 4.89
C MET A 1 -18.59 28.61 4.82
N SER A 2 -19.58 28.31 3.96
CA SER A 2 -20.15 26.97 3.84
C SER A 2 -19.09 26.06 3.22
N THR A 3 -18.71 25.00 3.92
CA THR A 3 -17.92 23.90 3.33
C THR A 3 -18.68 23.37 2.12
N PRO A 4 -18.02 23.18 0.96
CA PRO A 4 -18.67 22.57 -0.19
C PRO A 4 -19.16 21.17 0.23
N ASN A 5 -20.46 20.94 0.05
CA ASN A 5 -21.08 19.65 0.31
C ASN A 5 -20.60 18.67 -0.77
N VAL A 6 -19.53 17.91 -0.47
CA VAL A 6 -19.03 16.88 -1.38
C VAL A 6 -20.02 15.72 -1.37
N PRO A 7 -20.58 15.32 -2.53
CA PRO A 7 -21.56 14.24 -2.58
C PRO A 7 -21.00 12.91 -2.04
N VAL A 8 -21.87 12.07 -1.45
CA VAL A 8 -21.53 10.68 -1.06
C VAL A 8 -20.89 9.91 -2.23
N SER A 9 -21.33 10.18 -3.47
CA SER A 9 -20.77 9.64 -4.70
C SER A 9 -19.25 9.87 -4.82
N GLN A 10 -18.76 11.08 -4.48
CA GLN A 10 -17.32 11.37 -4.62
C GLN A 10 -16.45 10.52 -3.67
N THR A 11 -16.88 10.33 -2.42
CA THR A 11 -16.15 9.45 -1.47
C THR A 11 -16.19 7.99 -1.94
N LEU A 12 -17.32 7.54 -2.47
CA LEU A 12 -17.44 6.19 -3.01
C LEU A 12 -16.56 6.02 -4.25
N ASP A 13 -16.52 7.00 -5.16
CA ASP A 13 -15.66 6.98 -6.34
C ASP A 13 -14.18 6.93 -5.95
N ASN A 14 -13.76 7.70 -4.96
CA ASN A 14 -12.40 7.68 -4.43
C ASN A 14 -12.03 6.32 -3.82
N LEU A 15 -12.96 5.69 -3.07
CA LEU A 15 -12.75 4.35 -2.51
C LEU A 15 -12.64 3.29 -3.61
N LEU A 16 -13.46 3.37 -4.66
CA LEU A 16 -13.38 2.46 -5.81
C LEU A 16 -12.07 2.63 -6.58
N MET A 17 -11.62 3.88 -6.76
CA MET A 17 -10.32 4.18 -7.38
C MET A 17 -9.17 3.63 -6.55
N ALA A 18 -9.14 3.88 -5.23
CA ALA A 18 -8.14 3.32 -4.34
C ALA A 18 -8.18 1.78 -4.38
N TYR A 19 -9.33 1.16 -4.20
CA TYR A 19 -9.50 -0.30 -4.26
C TYR A 19 -8.95 -0.90 -5.56
N GLN A 20 -9.20 -0.28 -6.71
CA GLN A 20 -8.65 -0.71 -8.00
C GLN A 20 -7.13 -0.55 -8.02
N GLY A 21 -6.60 0.56 -7.51
CA GLY A 21 -5.16 0.82 -7.41
C GLY A 21 -4.44 -0.24 -6.62
N GLU A 22 -4.92 -0.55 -5.39
CA GLU A 22 -4.31 -1.55 -4.49
C GLU A 22 -4.31 -2.96 -5.09
N ASN A 23 -5.40 -3.36 -5.76
CA ASN A 23 -5.44 -4.67 -6.43
C ASN A 23 -4.43 -4.75 -7.58
N ASN A 24 -4.30 -3.70 -8.38
CA ASN A 24 -3.32 -3.65 -9.46
C ASN A 24 -1.89 -3.60 -8.91
N ALA A 25 -1.63 -2.83 -7.84
CA ALA A 25 -0.34 -2.76 -7.18
C ALA A 25 0.08 -4.13 -6.62
N SER A 26 -0.79 -4.82 -5.90
CA SER A 26 -0.53 -6.17 -5.36
C SER A 26 -0.10 -7.16 -6.45
N ILE A 27 -0.81 -7.20 -7.57
CA ILE A 27 -0.49 -8.09 -8.70
C ILE A 27 0.84 -7.68 -9.36
N LYS A 28 1.03 -6.40 -9.61
CA LYS A 28 2.25 -5.84 -10.19
C LYS A 28 3.48 -6.17 -9.34
N TYR A 29 3.41 -5.95 -8.03
CA TYR A 29 4.52 -6.20 -7.11
C TYR A 29 4.83 -7.69 -6.96
N THR A 30 3.83 -8.56 -7.05
CA THR A 30 4.05 -10.00 -7.14
C THR A 30 4.88 -10.37 -8.38
N GLY A 31 4.58 -9.78 -9.53
CA GLY A 31 5.38 -9.98 -10.75
C GLY A 31 6.81 -9.43 -10.63
N PHE A 32 6.97 -8.26 -9.99
CA PHE A 32 8.29 -7.67 -9.74
C PHE A 32 9.12 -8.48 -8.75
N ALA A 33 8.48 -9.14 -7.76
CA ALA A 33 9.15 -10.05 -6.86
C ALA A 33 9.78 -11.24 -7.60
N LEU A 34 9.04 -11.86 -8.52
CA LEU A 34 9.56 -12.95 -9.35
C LEU A 34 10.75 -12.48 -10.22
N LYS A 35 10.67 -11.28 -10.78
CA LYS A 35 11.78 -10.71 -11.55
C LYS A 35 13.01 -10.44 -10.68
N ALA A 36 12.82 -9.91 -9.48
CA ALA A 36 13.90 -9.65 -8.53
C ALA A 36 14.62 -10.95 -8.10
N GLU A 37 13.90 -12.06 -7.95
CA GLU A 37 14.51 -13.38 -7.72
C GLU A 37 15.41 -13.81 -8.89
N VAL A 38 14.90 -13.70 -10.11
CA VAL A 38 15.66 -14.03 -11.33
C VAL A 38 16.91 -13.16 -11.46
N ASP A 39 16.84 -11.89 -11.10
CA ASP A 39 17.96 -10.95 -11.11
C ASP A 39 18.93 -11.15 -9.92
N GLY A 40 18.60 -12.02 -8.96
CA GLY A 40 19.42 -12.32 -7.78
C GLY A 40 19.32 -11.26 -6.67
N PHE A 41 18.27 -10.45 -6.64
CA PHE A 41 18.00 -9.46 -5.60
C PHE A 41 16.96 -10.00 -4.59
N LEU A 42 17.35 -10.98 -3.78
CA LEU A 42 16.44 -11.76 -2.96
C LEU A 42 15.74 -10.93 -1.85
N ARG A 43 16.44 -9.93 -1.29
CA ARG A 43 15.81 -8.99 -0.34
C ARG A 43 14.73 -8.16 -1.04
N MET A 44 14.96 -7.73 -2.29
CA MET A 44 13.97 -7.02 -3.07
C MET A 44 12.75 -7.88 -3.39
N ALA A 45 12.96 -9.16 -3.71
CA ALA A 45 11.86 -10.10 -3.92
C ALA A 45 10.98 -10.21 -2.67
N SER A 46 11.61 -10.33 -1.49
CA SER A 46 10.89 -10.35 -0.22
C SER A 46 10.15 -9.03 0.06
N LEU A 47 10.78 -7.88 -0.20
CA LEU A 47 10.15 -6.57 -0.02
C LEU A 47 8.94 -6.39 -0.95
N PHE A 48 9.07 -6.69 -2.24
CA PHE A 48 7.95 -6.62 -3.18
C PHE A 48 6.77 -7.51 -2.75
N ARG A 49 7.03 -8.74 -2.26
CA ARG A 49 5.96 -9.61 -1.73
C ARG A 49 5.32 -9.02 -0.48
N ALA A 50 6.11 -8.48 0.42
CA ALA A 50 5.62 -7.89 1.65
C ALA A 50 4.71 -6.69 1.36
N VAL A 51 5.15 -5.78 0.48
CA VAL A 51 4.31 -4.65 0.08
C VAL A 51 3.07 -5.14 -0.68
N ALA A 52 3.20 -6.10 -1.62
CA ALA A 52 2.04 -6.69 -2.29
C ALA A 52 1.00 -7.25 -1.29
N ARG A 53 1.45 -7.79 -0.16
CA ARG A 53 0.59 -8.23 0.94
C ARG A 53 -0.05 -7.05 1.68
N GLY A 54 0.70 -5.96 1.88
CA GLY A 54 0.18 -4.70 2.43
C GLY A 54 -0.96 -4.12 1.58
N GLU A 55 -0.80 -4.11 0.24
CA GLU A 55 -1.84 -3.63 -0.68
C GLU A 55 -3.12 -4.47 -0.60
N GLN A 56 -3.01 -5.77 -0.35
CA GLN A 56 -4.20 -6.61 -0.11
C GLN A 56 -4.93 -6.21 1.17
N VAL A 57 -4.21 -5.79 2.20
CA VAL A 57 -4.83 -5.27 3.44
C VAL A 57 -5.54 -3.95 3.16
N HIS A 58 -4.93 -3.02 2.42
CA HIS A 58 -5.55 -1.76 2.00
C HIS A 58 -6.81 -2.03 1.17
N ALA A 59 -6.73 -2.86 0.14
CA ALA A 59 -7.87 -3.24 -0.68
C ALA A 59 -9.03 -3.81 0.13
N ALA A 60 -8.75 -4.72 1.09
CA ALA A 60 -9.77 -5.31 1.94
C ALA A 60 -10.48 -4.25 2.82
N HIS A 61 -9.75 -3.27 3.32
CA HIS A 61 -10.30 -2.15 4.08
C HIS A 61 -11.20 -1.26 3.21
N HIS A 62 -10.73 -0.88 2.02
CA HIS A 62 -11.53 -0.08 1.08
C HIS A 62 -12.79 -0.82 0.66
N ALA A 63 -12.69 -2.12 0.32
CA ALA A 63 -13.84 -2.95 -0.05
C ALA A 63 -14.94 -2.95 1.02
N ARG A 64 -14.56 -3.04 2.29
CA ARG A 64 -15.50 -3.01 3.42
C ARG A 64 -16.26 -1.69 3.48
N ILE A 65 -15.58 -0.55 3.26
CA ILE A 65 -16.23 0.75 3.30
C ILE A 65 -17.07 1.00 2.06
N ILE A 66 -16.62 0.56 0.88
CA ILE A 66 -17.42 0.58 -0.36
C ILE A 66 -18.75 -0.14 -0.13
N ALA A 67 -18.72 -1.37 0.41
CA ALA A 67 -19.93 -2.14 0.68
C ALA A 67 -20.83 -1.44 1.72
N LYS A 68 -20.25 -0.84 2.77
CA LYS A 68 -20.97 -0.06 3.79
C LYS A 68 -21.71 1.16 3.20
N LEU A 69 -21.14 1.76 2.16
CA LEU A 69 -21.74 2.88 1.42
C LEU A 69 -22.71 2.44 0.31
N GLY A 70 -23.00 1.14 0.20
CA GLY A 70 -23.92 0.57 -0.79
C GLY A 70 -23.30 0.34 -2.17
N GLY A 71 -21.98 0.49 -2.32
CA GLY A 71 -21.26 0.19 -3.54
C GLY A 71 -20.86 -1.30 -3.63
N THR A 72 -20.38 -1.69 -4.81
CA THR A 72 -19.83 -3.04 -5.05
C THR A 72 -18.34 -2.91 -5.35
N PRO A 73 -17.44 -3.52 -4.55
CA PRO A 73 -16.02 -3.52 -4.84
C PRO A 73 -15.76 -4.21 -6.18
N HIS A 74 -15.14 -3.50 -7.10
CA HIS A 74 -14.75 -4.00 -8.41
C HIS A 74 -13.41 -3.40 -8.82
N ALA A 75 -12.49 -4.24 -9.30
CA ALA A 75 -11.20 -3.82 -9.83
C ALA A 75 -10.98 -4.39 -11.24
N ALA A 76 -10.80 -3.52 -12.21
CA ALA A 76 -10.24 -3.91 -13.49
C ALA A 76 -8.73 -4.11 -13.34
N ILE A 77 -8.24 -5.29 -13.70
CA ILE A 77 -6.81 -5.59 -13.64
C ILE A 77 -6.18 -5.20 -14.99
N HIS A 78 -5.15 -4.37 -14.89
CA HIS A 78 -4.42 -3.89 -16.05
C HIS A 78 -3.08 -4.61 -16.18
N PRO A 79 -2.69 -5.05 -17.39
CA PRO A 79 -1.35 -5.58 -17.63
C PRO A 79 -0.29 -4.56 -17.24
N CYS A 80 0.78 -5.02 -16.62
CA CYS A 80 1.97 -4.21 -16.37
C CYS A 80 3.18 -4.82 -17.07
N GLU A 81 4.07 -3.97 -17.57
CA GLU A 81 5.35 -4.39 -18.08
C GLU A 81 6.30 -4.72 -16.92
N ILE A 82 6.95 -5.89 -16.99
CA ILE A 82 7.96 -6.30 -16.03
C ILE A 82 9.33 -6.08 -16.66
N LYS A 83 10.09 -5.12 -16.13
CA LYS A 83 11.41 -4.72 -16.58
C LYS A 83 12.51 -5.27 -15.67
N SER A 84 13.70 -4.67 -15.69
CA SER A 84 14.75 -4.98 -14.72
C SER A 84 14.31 -4.63 -13.30
N THR A 85 14.90 -5.28 -12.29
CA THR A 85 14.59 -4.98 -10.88
C THR A 85 14.76 -3.51 -10.55
N ARG A 86 15.78 -2.83 -11.09
CA ARG A 86 16.00 -1.39 -10.89
C ARG A 86 14.86 -0.55 -11.45
N GLU A 87 14.50 -0.77 -12.72
CA GLU A 87 13.41 0.01 -13.36
C GLU A 87 12.06 -0.23 -12.69
N ASN A 88 11.80 -1.48 -12.28
CA ASN A 88 10.61 -1.82 -11.53
C ASN A 88 10.59 -1.08 -10.19
N LEU A 89 11.71 -1.04 -9.47
CA LEU A 89 11.87 -0.36 -8.19
C LEU A 89 11.68 1.16 -8.33
N GLU A 90 12.25 1.79 -9.36
CA GLU A 90 12.05 3.21 -9.68
C GLU A 90 10.57 3.51 -9.93
N SER A 91 9.90 2.65 -10.71
CA SER A 91 8.48 2.79 -11.02
C SER A 91 7.57 2.69 -9.78
N VAL A 92 7.83 1.73 -8.88
CA VAL A 92 6.99 1.57 -7.68
C VAL A 92 7.24 2.69 -6.68
N LYS A 93 8.51 3.08 -6.46
CA LYS A 93 8.83 4.22 -5.60
C LYS A 93 8.06 5.48 -6.03
N ALA A 94 8.07 5.81 -7.33
CA ALA A 94 7.33 6.94 -7.85
C ALA A 94 5.80 6.78 -7.66
N GLY A 95 5.29 5.56 -7.76
CA GLY A 95 3.88 5.24 -7.50
C GLY A 95 3.49 5.50 -6.04
N GLU A 96 4.26 4.96 -5.07
CA GLU A 96 4.01 5.16 -3.64
C GLU A 96 4.14 6.63 -3.23
N GLU A 97 5.10 7.35 -3.80
CA GLU A 97 5.23 8.80 -3.59
C GLU A 97 3.99 9.55 -4.09
N TYR A 98 3.46 9.19 -5.26
CA TYR A 98 2.25 9.81 -5.78
C TYR A 98 1.02 9.52 -4.90
N VAL A 99 0.80 8.27 -4.51
CA VAL A 99 -0.38 7.93 -3.72
C VAL A 99 -0.31 8.54 -2.31
N SER A 100 0.88 8.58 -1.70
CA SER A 100 1.07 9.15 -0.37
C SER A 100 1.07 10.68 -0.34
N GLN A 101 1.58 11.35 -1.39
CA GLN A 101 1.71 12.81 -1.40
C GLN A 101 0.56 13.53 -2.09
N VAL A 102 -0.15 12.86 -3.00
CA VAL A 102 -1.18 13.50 -3.84
C VAL A 102 -2.54 12.83 -3.68
N MET A 103 -2.64 11.52 -3.94
CA MET A 103 -3.92 10.84 -4.04
C MET A 103 -4.63 10.75 -2.68
N TYR A 104 -4.02 10.11 -1.70
CA TYR A 104 -4.64 9.93 -0.38
C TYR A 104 -4.90 11.23 0.37
N PRO A 105 -4.00 12.24 0.39
CA PRO A 105 -4.30 13.54 0.98
C PRO A 105 -5.54 14.21 0.40
N LYS A 106 -5.72 14.12 -0.94
CA LYS A 106 -6.94 14.60 -1.60
C LYS A 106 -8.17 13.83 -1.16
N PHE A 107 -8.12 12.49 -1.16
CA PHE A 107 -9.25 11.63 -0.81
C PHE A 107 -9.69 11.82 0.65
N ILE A 108 -8.74 11.97 1.57
CA ILE A 108 -9.00 12.27 2.98
C ILE A 108 -9.76 13.59 3.11
N LYS A 109 -9.27 14.67 2.48
CA LYS A 109 -9.91 15.99 2.51
C LYS A 109 -11.35 15.96 1.98
N GLU A 110 -11.58 15.23 0.90
CA GLU A 110 -12.92 15.09 0.29
C GLU A 110 -13.85 14.24 1.17
N ALA A 111 -13.34 13.17 1.79
CA ALA A 111 -14.10 12.35 2.74
C ALA A 111 -14.43 13.10 4.04
N GLU A 112 -13.52 13.95 4.53
CA GLU A 112 -13.79 14.85 5.68
C GLU A 112 -14.90 15.85 5.37
N ALA A 113 -14.84 16.49 4.19
CA ALA A 113 -15.84 17.46 3.75
C ALA A 113 -17.23 16.84 3.60
N SER A 114 -17.33 15.54 3.31
CA SER A 114 -18.58 14.78 3.22
C SER A 114 -18.97 14.06 4.52
N GLY A 115 -18.18 14.16 5.59
CA GLY A 115 -18.46 13.57 6.90
C GLY A 115 -18.29 12.06 6.98
N HIS A 116 -17.62 11.43 6.01
CA HIS A 116 -17.41 9.97 5.95
C HIS A 116 -16.21 9.52 6.78
N LYS A 117 -16.35 9.49 8.11
CA LYS A 117 -15.27 9.16 9.06
C LYS A 117 -14.59 7.82 8.80
N ASP A 118 -15.34 6.81 8.39
CA ASP A 118 -14.76 5.49 8.09
C ASP A 118 -13.87 5.52 6.84
N ALA A 119 -14.24 6.33 5.83
CA ALA A 119 -13.40 6.53 4.64
C ALA A 119 -12.13 7.32 4.99
N VAL A 120 -12.26 8.39 5.79
CA VAL A 120 -11.10 9.13 6.34
C VAL A 120 -10.16 8.19 7.06
N HIS A 121 -10.67 7.32 7.92
CA HIS A 121 -9.87 6.37 8.68
C HIS A 121 -9.09 5.41 7.77
N THR A 122 -9.76 4.75 6.81
CA THR A 122 -9.09 3.78 5.92
C THR A 122 -8.05 4.46 5.02
N PHE A 123 -8.34 5.63 4.45
CA PHE A 123 -7.38 6.39 3.66
C PHE A 123 -6.18 6.87 4.49
N THR A 124 -6.40 7.23 5.76
CA THR A 124 -5.31 7.65 6.65
C THR A 124 -4.38 6.50 7.01
N LEU A 125 -4.90 5.29 7.22
CA LEU A 125 -4.08 4.11 7.46
C LEU A 125 -3.24 3.77 6.23
N ALA A 126 -3.87 3.73 5.04
CA ALA A 126 -3.16 3.51 3.79
C ALA A 126 -2.07 4.59 3.57
N LEU A 127 -2.41 5.88 3.65
CA LEU A 127 -1.45 6.98 3.50
C LEU A 127 -0.18 6.78 4.34
N LYS A 128 -0.35 6.38 5.61
CA LYS A 128 0.80 6.17 6.50
C LYS A 128 1.65 4.98 6.07
N ALA A 129 1.02 3.87 5.68
CA ALA A 129 1.73 2.70 5.20
C ALA A 129 2.46 2.99 3.88
N GLU A 130 1.81 3.67 2.91
CA GLU A 130 2.42 4.04 1.63
C GLU A 130 3.63 4.98 1.79
N THR A 131 3.59 5.83 2.81
CA THR A 131 4.75 6.66 3.16
C THR A 131 5.96 5.79 3.56
N VAL A 132 5.73 4.73 4.33
CA VAL A 132 6.77 3.76 4.71
C VAL A 132 7.21 2.92 3.50
N HIS A 133 6.28 2.46 2.67
CA HIS A 133 6.60 1.71 1.45
C HIS A 133 7.50 2.51 0.50
N ALA A 134 7.17 3.79 0.26
CA ALA A 134 7.99 4.70 -0.55
C ALA A 134 9.41 4.87 0.03
N GLN A 135 9.53 4.98 1.36
CA GLN A 135 10.82 5.07 2.04
C GLN A 135 11.65 3.80 1.85
N LEU A 136 11.06 2.62 2.12
CA LEU A 136 11.73 1.32 1.96
C LEU A 136 12.23 1.12 0.52
N TYR A 137 11.42 1.48 -0.47
CA TYR A 137 11.83 1.42 -1.88
C TYR A 137 12.95 2.43 -2.21
N GLY A 138 12.90 3.63 -1.62
CA GLY A 138 13.96 4.63 -1.77
C GLY A 138 15.30 4.17 -1.20
N GLU A 139 15.30 3.59 0.00
CA GLU A 139 16.50 3.03 0.66
C GLU A 139 17.06 1.84 -0.15
N ALA A 140 16.19 0.96 -0.63
CA ALA A 140 16.60 -0.17 -1.46
C ALA A 140 17.21 0.27 -2.79
N LEU A 141 16.65 1.30 -3.43
CA LEU A 141 17.17 1.86 -4.69
C LEU A 141 18.54 2.51 -4.50
N ALA A 142 18.72 3.23 -3.39
CA ALA A 142 19.99 3.87 -3.05
C ALA A 142 21.14 2.86 -2.86
N ASN A 143 20.81 1.62 -2.46
CA ASN A 143 21.79 0.56 -2.24
C ASN A 143 21.31 -0.79 -2.81
N LEU A 144 21.03 -0.82 -4.11
CA LEU A 144 20.45 -2.00 -4.77
C LEU A 144 21.36 -3.24 -4.68
N GLU A 145 22.68 -3.08 -4.78
CA GLU A 145 23.61 -4.21 -4.70
C GLU A 145 23.61 -4.92 -3.33
N ALA A 146 23.25 -4.22 -2.26
CA ALA A 146 23.08 -4.83 -0.94
C ALA A 146 21.79 -5.65 -0.81
N GLN A 147 20.86 -5.57 -1.78
CA GLN A 147 19.57 -6.26 -1.74
C GLN A 147 19.62 -7.74 -2.18
N ARG A 148 20.81 -8.35 -2.21
CA ARG A 148 21.03 -9.74 -2.66
C ARG A 148 20.78 -10.80 -1.59
N VAL A 149 20.92 -10.44 -0.30
CA VAL A 149 20.74 -11.39 0.81
C VAL A 149 19.27 -11.44 1.21
N GLN A 150 18.69 -12.63 1.16
CA GLN A 150 17.29 -12.81 1.55
C GLN A 150 17.02 -12.31 2.97
N THR A 151 15.93 -11.56 3.12
CA THR A 151 15.48 -10.99 4.40
C THR A 151 14.00 -11.33 4.58
N THR A 152 13.58 -11.53 5.81
CA THR A 152 12.15 -11.62 6.15
C THR A 152 11.64 -10.21 6.41
N PHE A 153 10.57 -9.84 5.76
CA PHE A 153 9.76 -8.67 6.09
C PHE A 153 8.52 -9.11 6.84
N TYR A 154 7.91 -8.17 7.56
CA TYR A 154 6.73 -8.40 8.37
C TYR A 154 5.66 -7.38 7.98
N VAL A 155 4.45 -7.87 7.77
CA VAL A 155 3.31 -7.05 7.30
C VAL A 155 2.26 -6.99 8.39
N CYS A 156 1.90 -5.81 8.82
CA CYS A 156 0.79 -5.62 9.75
C CYS A 156 -0.54 -5.92 9.04
N LEU A 157 -1.21 -7.01 9.43
CA LEU A 157 -2.49 -7.43 8.84
C LEU A 157 -3.66 -6.49 9.19
N HIS A 158 -3.41 -5.45 9.99
CA HIS A 158 -4.42 -4.44 10.31
C HIS A 158 -4.30 -3.16 9.46
N CYS A 159 -3.09 -2.74 9.07
CA CYS A 159 -2.93 -1.48 8.32
C CYS A 159 -2.04 -1.56 7.09
N GLY A 160 -1.44 -2.71 6.80
CA GLY A 160 -0.56 -2.88 5.64
C GLY A 160 0.89 -2.41 5.85
N GLU A 161 1.25 -1.88 7.03
CA GLU A 161 2.64 -1.52 7.36
C GLU A 161 3.60 -2.65 7.08
N VAL A 162 4.78 -2.31 6.52
CA VAL A 162 5.87 -3.25 6.23
C VAL A 162 7.12 -2.85 6.99
N THR A 163 7.75 -3.81 7.68
CA THR A 163 9.03 -3.61 8.38
C THR A 163 9.92 -4.85 8.27
N ASP A 164 11.22 -4.69 8.33
CA ASP A 164 12.17 -5.81 8.46
C ASP A 164 12.59 -6.07 9.92
N ASN A 165 12.15 -5.25 10.85
CA ASN A 165 12.44 -5.39 12.28
C ASN A 165 11.20 -5.18 13.18
N PRO A 166 10.33 -6.20 13.34
CA PRO A 166 9.18 -6.11 14.24
C PRO A 166 9.57 -6.29 15.73
N ALA A 167 10.82 -6.67 16.00
CA ALA A 167 11.23 -7.08 17.37
C ALA A 167 11.28 -5.89 18.36
N ASP A 168 11.47 -4.67 17.87
CA ASP A 168 11.63 -3.48 18.70
C ASP A 168 10.30 -2.84 19.12
N THR A 169 9.16 -3.34 18.63
CA THR A 169 7.85 -2.76 18.94
C THR A 169 6.86 -3.85 19.38
N GLU A 170 6.27 -3.68 20.56
CA GLU A 170 5.14 -4.54 20.98
C GLU A 170 3.86 -4.27 20.17
N HIS A 171 3.80 -3.11 19.50
CA HIS A 171 2.63 -2.64 18.74
C HIS A 171 3.05 -2.00 17.42
N CYS A 172 2.22 -2.15 16.40
CA CYS A 172 2.41 -1.47 15.11
C CYS A 172 2.47 0.06 15.30
N PRO A 173 3.53 0.74 14.81
CA PRO A 173 3.70 2.18 14.99
C PRO A 173 2.63 3.02 14.27
N ILE A 174 1.98 2.46 13.24
CA ILE A 174 0.92 3.15 12.48
C ILE A 174 -0.44 3.04 13.16
N CYS A 175 -0.85 1.83 13.53
CA CYS A 175 -2.23 1.55 13.94
C CYS A 175 -2.38 1.06 15.39
N GLY A 176 -1.28 0.81 16.10
CA GLY A 176 -1.32 0.29 17.48
C GLY A 176 -1.70 -1.19 17.60
N ALA A 177 -1.84 -1.93 16.49
CA ALA A 177 -2.13 -3.36 16.55
C ALA A 177 -0.98 -4.12 17.23
N PRO A 178 -1.26 -5.17 18.02
CA PRO A 178 -0.22 -5.94 18.69
C PRO A 178 0.63 -6.72 17.68
N LYS A 179 1.88 -7.04 18.04
CA LYS A 179 2.86 -7.69 17.15
C LYS A 179 2.41 -9.03 16.56
N GLU A 180 1.51 -9.72 17.22
CA GLU A 180 0.92 -10.99 16.74
C GLU A 180 0.07 -10.80 15.46
N LYS A 181 -0.22 -9.55 15.10
CA LYS A 181 -0.89 -9.18 13.85
C LYS A 181 0.07 -9.01 12.68
N PHE A 182 1.37 -9.17 12.89
CA PHE A 182 2.33 -9.16 11.80
C PHE A 182 2.49 -10.56 11.19
N ASP A 183 2.42 -10.61 9.87
CA ASP A 183 2.65 -11.80 9.05
C ASP A 183 4.06 -11.75 8.46
N ALA A 184 4.80 -12.87 8.53
CA ALA A 184 6.16 -12.95 8.03
C ALA A 184 6.18 -13.31 6.55
N VAL A 185 6.86 -12.51 5.72
CA VAL A 185 6.93 -12.64 4.26
C VAL A 185 8.39 -12.71 3.80
N ARG A 186 8.68 -13.65 2.88
CA ARG A 186 9.98 -13.81 2.22
C ARG A 186 9.86 -13.81 0.71
#